data_89540e6a71b0018b519cfb68752cafd7
#
_entry.id   89540e6a71b0018b519cfb68752cafd7
#
_cell.length_a   1.000
_cell.length_b   1.000
_cell.length_c   1.000
_cell.angle_alpha   90.00
_cell.angle_beta   90.00
_cell.angle_gamma   90.00
#
_symmetry.space_group_name_H-M   'P 1'
#
loop_
_entity.id
_entity.type
_entity.pdbx_description
1 polymer ?
#
loop_
_entity_poly.entity_id
_entity_poly.type
_entity_poly.pdbx_seq_one_letter_code
_entity_poly.pdbx_strand_id
1 'polypeptide(L)'
;MAHKKPSDPRGGHVRLYWNLIDSLAWRALSYSSQSVYIAMRRRLQSTNNGNISAALGDMKHFGITTSATLAKALRELQTVGLIAVTRQGGIAYGRQVCSLYRFTDEAVFEHAKLGVKACQATDDWKRFEKLSEVKAAIKQAHADAKRQPGKNASGVQKLKRTDSESEALSRFNDSDSEAVAVSLVQKLKQASRKKKTATPHVV
;
A
#
# COMPACT_ATOMS: atom_id res chain seq x y z
N MET A 1 -3.82 1.03 42.95
CA MET A 1 -4.36 1.71 41.76
C MET A 1 -3.19 2.09 40.85
N ALA A 2 -3.14 1.59 39.59
CA ALA A 2 -2.06 1.94 38.67
C ALA A 2 -2.27 3.37 38.17
N HIS A 3 -1.37 4.29 38.51
CA HIS A 3 -1.38 5.65 38.01
C HIS A 3 -1.17 5.62 36.48
N LYS A 4 -2.19 6.00 35.71
CA LYS A 4 -2.09 6.18 34.25
C LYS A 4 -1.08 7.29 33.99
N LYS A 5 0.06 6.95 33.38
CA LYS A 5 1.05 7.96 32.97
C LYS A 5 0.35 9.03 32.12
N PRO A 6 0.59 10.32 32.36
CA PRO A 6 0.03 11.38 31.53
C PRO A 6 0.46 11.17 30.07
N SER A 7 -0.48 11.37 29.15
CA SER A 7 -0.17 11.31 27.72
C SER A 7 0.77 12.46 27.35
N ASP A 8 1.75 12.20 26.47
CA ASP A 8 2.64 13.25 25.95
C ASP A 8 1.78 14.30 25.20
N PRO A 9 1.84 15.58 25.58
CA PRO A 9 1.05 16.64 24.93
C PRO A 9 1.41 16.84 23.46
N ARG A 10 2.58 16.38 23.02
CA ARG A 10 3.00 16.40 21.61
C ARG A 10 2.33 15.33 20.75
N GLY A 11 1.57 14.41 21.34
CA GLY A 11 0.85 13.36 20.65
C GLY A 11 1.65 12.07 20.45
N GLY A 12 1.26 11.29 19.44
CA GLY A 12 1.90 10.01 19.14
C GLY A 12 3.33 10.17 18.61
N HIS A 13 4.21 9.25 18.97
CA HIS A 13 5.60 9.22 18.53
C HIS A 13 6.01 7.83 18.04
N VAL A 14 7.08 7.78 17.23
CA VAL A 14 7.73 6.55 16.80
C VAL A 14 9.01 6.37 17.60
N ARG A 15 9.15 5.21 18.24
CA ARG A 15 10.36 4.87 18.99
C ARG A 15 11.35 4.16 18.08
N LEU A 16 12.54 4.74 17.92
CA LEU A 16 13.70 4.15 17.26
C LEU A 16 14.87 4.16 18.25
N TYR A 17 15.46 3.00 18.44
CA TYR A 17 16.61 2.86 19.36
C TYR A 17 17.93 3.14 18.62
N TRP A 18 18.89 3.73 19.28
CA TRP A 18 20.20 4.04 18.72
C TRP A 18 20.92 2.80 18.19
N ASN A 19 20.86 1.68 18.96
CA ASN A 19 21.46 0.42 18.51
C ASN A 19 20.93 -0.05 17.16
N LEU A 20 19.69 0.27 16.81
CA LEU A 20 19.10 -0.03 15.50
C LEU A 20 19.60 0.97 14.44
N ILE A 21 19.60 2.27 14.75
CA ILE A 21 20.02 3.33 13.81
C ILE A 21 21.52 3.21 13.47
N ASP A 22 22.34 2.88 14.47
CA ASP A 22 23.79 2.72 14.30
C ASP A 22 24.17 1.36 13.70
N SER A 23 23.22 0.44 13.56
CA SER A 23 23.47 -0.90 13.02
C SER A 23 23.92 -0.87 11.56
N LEU A 24 24.72 -1.88 11.19
CA LEU A 24 25.14 -2.09 9.80
C LEU A 24 23.93 -2.28 8.86
N ALA A 25 22.89 -2.96 9.36
CA ALA A 25 21.64 -3.17 8.64
C ALA A 25 20.97 -1.84 8.27
N TRP A 26 20.81 -0.93 9.24
CA TRP A 26 20.19 0.38 9.00
C TRP A 26 21.02 1.27 8.08
N ARG A 27 22.33 1.32 8.30
CA ARG A 27 23.29 2.14 7.52
C ARG A 27 23.42 1.72 6.06
N ALA A 28 23.06 0.47 5.73
CA ALA A 28 23.09 -0.03 4.36
C ALA A 28 21.80 0.25 3.57
N LEU A 29 20.71 0.62 4.25
CA LEU A 29 19.42 0.86 3.61
C LEU A 29 19.42 2.10 2.73
N SER A 30 18.61 2.06 1.67
CA SER A 30 18.24 3.26 0.92
C SER A 30 17.31 4.16 1.76
N TYR A 31 17.31 5.47 1.49
CA TYR A 31 16.41 6.42 2.16
C TYR A 31 14.93 6.04 2.00
N SER A 32 14.54 5.50 0.84
CA SER A 32 13.19 5.00 0.62
C SER A 32 12.84 3.87 1.58
N SER A 33 13.78 2.96 1.85
CA SER A 33 13.59 1.84 2.78
C SER A 33 13.50 2.31 4.23
N GLN A 34 14.33 3.28 4.63
CA GLN A 34 14.24 3.91 5.94
C GLN A 34 12.89 4.62 6.12
N SER A 35 12.41 5.34 5.10
CA SER A 35 11.11 6.01 5.10
C SER A 35 9.95 5.00 5.25
N VAL A 36 9.99 3.90 4.49
CA VAL A 36 9.00 2.81 4.60
C VAL A 36 9.03 2.17 5.98
N TYR A 37 10.21 1.92 6.54
CA TYR A 37 10.34 1.37 7.90
C TYR A 37 9.67 2.27 8.94
N ILE A 38 9.95 3.58 8.92
CA ILE A 38 9.36 4.56 9.84
C ILE A 38 7.83 4.62 9.67
N ALA A 39 7.34 4.62 8.42
CA ALA A 39 5.92 4.61 8.10
C ALA A 39 5.21 3.36 8.65
N MET A 40 5.83 2.19 8.51
CA MET A 40 5.34 0.94 9.09
C MET A 40 5.41 0.97 10.63
N ARG A 41 6.53 1.45 11.19
CA ARG A 41 6.74 1.54 12.65
C ARG A 41 5.71 2.45 13.33
N ARG A 42 5.25 3.52 12.66
CA ARG A 42 4.16 4.38 13.14
C ARG A 42 2.86 3.62 13.38
N ARG A 43 2.64 2.50 12.68
CA ARG A 43 1.45 1.65 12.81
C ARG A 43 1.58 0.59 13.90
N LEU A 44 2.79 0.40 14.43
CA LEU A 44 3.05 -0.55 15.50
C LEU A 44 2.40 -0.07 16.79
N GLN A 45 1.63 -0.96 17.38
CA GLN A 45 1.01 -0.82 18.71
C GLN A 45 1.53 -1.95 19.62
N SER A 46 1.10 -1.95 20.87
CA SER A 46 1.60 -2.90 21.87
C SER A 46 1.42 -4.39 21.51
N THR A 47 0.42 -4.73 20.71
CA THR A 47 0.04 -6.13 20.46
C THR A 47 -0.11 -6.51 18.97
N ASN A 48 0.06 -5.56 18.06
CA ASN A 48 -0.22 -5.80 16.62
C ASN A 48 1.02 -6.13 15.78
N ASN A 49 2.18 -6.38 16.41
CA ASN A 49 3.34 -6.85 15.66
C ASN A 49 3.00 -8.19 14.97
N GLY A 50 3.29 -8.29 13.68
CA GLY A 50 2.86 -9.42 12.83
C GLY A 50 1.58 -9.13 12.02
N ASN A 51 0.83 -8.09 12.35
CA ASN A 51 -0.36 -7.64 11.60
C ASN A 51 -0.16 -6.25 10.98
N ILE A 52 1.02 -5.98 10.46
CA ILE A 52 1.35 -4.68 9.88
C ILE A 52 1.37 -4.81 8.36
N SER A 53 0.48 -4.09 7.67
CA SER A 53 0.45 -4.02 6.22
C SER A 53 1.30 -2.85 5.70
N ALA A 54 1.84 -3.00 4.50
CA ALA A 54 2.54 -1.95 3.77
C ALA A 54 1.84 -1.70 2.42
N ALA A 55 0.58 -1.25 2.48
CA ALA A 55 -0.17 -0.93 1.27
C ALA A 55 0.34 0.38 0.65
N LEU A 56 0.41 0.44 -0.70
CA LEU A 56 0.91 1.62 -1.41
C LEU A 56 0.11 2.88 -1.07
N GLY A 57 -1.21 2.76 -0.87
CA GLY A 57 -2.08 3.88 -0.50
C GLY A 57 -1.60 4.57 0.79
N ASP A 58 -1.23 3.78 1.79
CA ASP A 58 -0.73 4.27 3.07
C ASP A 58 0.68 4.89 2.95
N MET A 59 1.50 4.33 2.05
CA MET A 59 2.90 4.77 1.87
C MET A 59 3.03 6.04 1.04
N LYS A 60 2.03 6.40 0.24
CA LYS A 60 2.01 7.65 -0.55
C LYS A 60 2.18 8.89 0.32
N HIS A 61 1.58 8.91 1.51
CA HIS A 61 1.72 10.00 2.47
C HIS A 61 3.17 10.21 2.93
N PHE A 62 4.00 9.17 2.85
CA PHE A 62 5.43 9.19 3.23
C PHE A 62 6.36 9.35 2.01
N GLY A 63 5.83 9.80 0.87
CA GLY A 63 6.61 10.04 -0.34
C GLY A 63 6.90 8.81 -1.21
N ILE A 64 6.32 7.65 -0.88
CA ILE A 64 6.46 6.44 -1.69
C ILE A 64 5.29 6.35 -2.67
N THR A 65 5.49 6.82 -3.89
CA THR A 65 4.42 7.00 -4.88
C THR A 65 4.23 5.79 -5.80
N THR A 66 5.26 4.95 -5.98
CA THR A 66 5.22 3.83 -6.92
C THR A 66 5.32 2.47 -6.23
N SER A 67 4.63 1.48 -6.78
CA SER A 67 4.69 0.09 -6.31
C SER A 67 6.09 -0.52 -6.45
N ALA A 68 6.84 -0.13 -7.47
CA ALA A 68 8.20 -0.59 -7.70
C ALA A 68 9.15 -0.11 -6.58
N THR A 69 9.06 1.16 -6.19
CA THR A 69 9.84 1.72 -5.07
C THR A 69 9.47 1.03 -3.76
N LEU A 70 8.17 0.83 -3.50
CA LEU A 70 7.72 0.12 -2.30
C LEU A 70 8.22 -1.33 -2.27
N ALA A 71 8.09 -2.07 -3.37
CA ALA A 71 8.55 -3.45 -3.46
C ALA A 71 10.07 -3.56 -3.26
N LYS A 72 10.84 -2.60 -3.82
CA LYS A 72 12.29 -2.52 -3.60
C LYS A 72 12.60 -2.28 -2.13
N ALA A 73 11.94 -1.31 -1.49
CA ALA A 73 12.14 -0.97 -0.10
C ALA A 73 11.81 -2.14 0.85
N LEU A 74 10.67 -2.79 0.65
CA LEU A 74 10.29 -3.96 1.44
C LEU A 74 11.27 -5.12 1.29
N ARG A 75 11.82 -5.33 0.10
CA ARG A 75 12.85 -6.35 -0.15
C ARG A 75 14.14 -6.02 0.60
N GLU A 76 14.60 -4.77 0.56
CA GLU A 76 15.77 -4.34 1.33
C GLU A 76 15.57 -4.60 2.83
N LEU A 77 14.43 -4.17 3.39
CA LEU A 77 14.10 -4.35 4.81
C LEU A 77 14.04 -5.83 5.24
N GLN A 78 13.49 -6.69 4.39
CA GLN A 78 13.47 -8.14 4.63
C GLN A 78 14.89 -8.75 4.52
N THR A 79 15.66 -8.34 3.53
CA THR A 79 17.02 -8.84 3.30
C THR A 79 17.94 -8.49 4.47
N VAL A 80 17.82 -7.31 5.04
CA VAL A 80 18.64 -6.93 6.20
C VAL A 80 18.10 -7.48 7.51
N GLY A 81 16.90 -8.08 7.51
CA GLY A 81 16.31 -8.70 8.68
C GLY A 81 15.63 -7.74 9.65
N LEU A 82 15.27 -6.52 9.24
CA LEU A 82 14.52 -5.57 10.07
C LEU A 82 13.03 -5.90 10.13
N ILE A 83 12.48 -6.46 9.06
CA ILE A 83 11.12 -6.98 8.99
C ILE A 83 11.10 -8.40 8.44
N ALA A 84 10.09 -9.16 8.81
CA ALA A 84 9.81 -10.48 8.24
C ALA A 84 8.34 -10.60 7.85
N VAL A 85 8.05 -11.38 6.80
CA VAL A 85 6.68 -11.66 6.36
C VAL A 85 6.03 -12.64 7.35
N THR A 86 4.87 -12.29 7.87
CA THR A 86 4.04 -13.18 8.70
C THR A 86 2.96 -13.86 7.90
N ARG A 87 2.40 -13.17 6.91
CA ARG A 87 1.43 -13.72 5.97
C ARG A 87 1.70 -13.18 4.58
N GLN A 88 1.87 -14.08 3.62
CA GLN A 88 2.01 -13.70 2.22
C GLN A 88 0.67 -13.19 1.68
N GLY A 89 0.69 -12.05 1.00
CA GLY A 89 -0.45 -11.52 0.28
C GLY A 89 -0.70 -12.30 -1.01
N GLY A 90 -1.86 -12.07 -1.59
CA GLY A 90 -2.29 -12.72 -2.83
C GLY A 90 -3.81 -12.62 -3.01
N ILE A 91 -4.39 -13.59 -3.71
CA ILE A 91 -5.85 -13.69 -3.86
C ILE A 91 -6.35 -14.74 -2.85
N ALA A 92 -7.20 -14.32 -1.92
CA ALA A 92 -7.87 -15.19 -0.99
C ALA A 92 -9.38 -14.92 -1.04
N TYR A 93 -10.19 -15.97 -1.20
CA TYR A 93 -11.64 -15.87 -1.31
C TYR A 93 -12.10 -14.87 -2.39
N GLY A 94 -11.45 -14.84 -3.55
CA GLY A 94 -11.73 -13.94 -4.66
C GLY A 94 -11.40 -12.45 -4.41
N ARG A 95 -10.72 -12.14 -3.30
CA ARG A 95 -10.29 -10.77 -2.96
C ARG A 95 -8.78 -10.67 -2.84
N GLN A 96 -8.25 -9.52 -3.22
CA GLN A 96 -6.83 -9.23 -3.04
C GLN A 96 -6.53 -8.96 -1.56
N VAL A 97 -5.59 -9.70 -0.98
CA VAL A 97 -5.17 -9.60 0.41
C VAL A 97 -3.72 -9.10 0.46
N CYS A 98 -3.46 -8.11 1.31
CA CYS A 98 -2.12 -7.58 1.49
C CYS A 98 -1.23 -8.55 2.28
N SER A 99 0.08 -8.53 1.97
CA SER A 99 1.08 -9.15 2.83
C SER A 99 1.12 -8.48 4.19
N LEU A 100 1.34 -9.28 5.22
CA LEU A 100 1.52 -8.81 6.59
C LEU A 100 2.97 -9.05 7.03
N TYR A 101 3.46 -8.13 7.85
CA TYR A 101 4.83 -8.07 8.30
C TYR A 101 4.91 -7.99 9.82
N ARG A 102 6.03 -8.46 10.37
CA ARG A 102 6.46 -8.23 11.74
C ARG A 102 7.78 -7.48 11.77
N PHE A 103 8.01 -6.72 12.80
CA PHE A 103 9.34 -6.23 13.17
C PHE A 103 10.08 -7.32 13.93
N THR A 104 11.36 -7.48 13.66
CA THR A 104 12.17 -8.55 14.26
C THR A 104 12.72 -8.18 15.65
N ASP A 105 12.73 -6.89 15.99
CA ASP A 105 13.15 -6.35 17.28
C ASP A 105 12.05 -6.34 18.35
N GLU A 106 10.83 -6.77 18.00
CA GLU A 106 9.68 -6.78 18.90
C GLU A 106 9.02 -8.16 18.93
N ALA A 107 8.49 -8.56 20.08
CA ALA A 107 7.72 -9.78 20.20
C ALA A 107 6.42 -9.73 19.37
N VAL A 108 6.02 -10.88 18.85
CA VAL A 108 4.75 -11.07 18.14
C VAL A 108 3.77 -11.78 19.07
N PHE A 109 2.60 -11.22 19.24
CA PHE A 109 1.50 -11.88 19.95
C PHE A 109 0.69 -12.73 18.98
N GLU A 110 0.10 -13.80 19.49
CA GLU A 110 -0.70 -14.68 18.66
C GLU A 110 -1.98 -13.98 18.17
N HIS A 111 -2.26 -14.14 16.87
CA HIS A 111 -3.48 -13.70 16.24
C HIS A 111 -4.10 -14.85 15.44
N ALA A 112 -4.86 -15.71 16.13
CA ALA A 112 -5.45 -16.92 15.53
C ALA A 112 -6.28 -16.62 14.26
N LYS A 113 -7.06 -15.52 14.24
CA LYS A 113 -7.86 -15.09 13.07
C LYS A 113 -7.03 -14.76 11.83
N LEU A 114 -5.75 -14.42 11.99
CA LEU A 114 -4.85 -14.05 10.91
C LEU A 114 -3.83 -15.16 10.60
N GLY A 115 -3.83 -16.25 11.37
CA GLY A 115 -2.85 -17.32 11.28
C GLY A 115 -1.44 -16.90 11.73
N VAL A 116 -1.33 -15.84 12.52
CA VAL A 116 -0.05 -15.34 13.03
C VAL A 116 0.24 -16.02 14.37
N LYS A 117 1.36 -16.75 14.46
CA LYS A 117 1.81 -17.42 15.67
C LYS A 117 2.63 -16.47 16.54
N ALA A 118 2.58 -16.65 17.87
CA ALA A 118 3.43 -15.94 18.81
C ALA A 118 4.92 -16.26 18.54
N CYS A 119 5.76 -15.25 18.62
CA CYS A 119 7.20 -15.36 18.44
C CYS A 119 7.92 -14.29 19.26
N GLN A 120 9.05 -14.65 19.88
CA GLN A 120 9.91 -13.68 20.52
C GLN A 120 10.64 -12.80 19.50
N ALA A 121 11.20 -11.68 19.94
CA ALA A 121 12.09 -10.86 19.12
C ALA A 121 13.27 -11.72 18.64
N THR A 122 13.53 -11.69 17.32
CA THR A 122 14.59 -12.52 16.71
C THR A 122 15.84 -11.71 16.39
N ASP A 123 15.72 -10.38 16.34
CA ASP A 123 16.83 -9.45 16.05
C ASP A 123 17.68 -9.84 14.81
N ASP A 124 17.05 -10.34 13.78
CA ASP A 124 17.69 -10.89 12.57
C ASP A 124 18.64 -9.90 11.89
N TRP A 125 18.46 -8.61 12.13
CA TRP A 125 19.30 -7.53 11.62
C TRP A 125 20.70 -7.46 12.27
N LYS A 126 20.92 -8.12 13.39
CA LYS A 126 22.22 -8.18 14.09
C LYS A 126 23.21 -9.20 13.50
N ARG A 127 22.77 -10.02 12.54
CA ARG A 127 23.54 -11.13 11.96
C ARG A 127 24.78 -10.72 11.14
N PHE A 128 24.86 -9.46 10.72
CA PHE A 128 25.93 -9.00 9.85
C PHE A 128 27.09 -8.41 10.64
N GLU A 129 28.31 -8.80 10.29
CA GLU A 129 29.54 -8.31 10.91
C GLU A 129 30.19 -7.16 10.12
N LYS A 130 29.94 -7.10 8.79
CA LYS A 130 30.54 -6.11 7.89
C LYS A 130 29.49 -5.42 7.01
N LEU A 131 29.68 -4.12 6.81
CA LEU A 131 28.81 -3.33 5.94
C LEU A 131 28.81 -3.82 4.48
N SER A 132 29.97 -4.32 4.01
CA SER A 132 30.09 -4.90 2.66
C SER A 132 29.20 -6.11 2.44
N GLU A 133 29.03 -6.96 3.46
CA GLU A 133 28.15 -8.13 3.42
C GLU A 133 26.68 -7.72 3.26
N VAL A 134 26.24 -6.73 4.05
CA VAL A 134 24.88 -6.19 3.97
C VAL A 134 24.59 -5.66 2.57
N LYS A 135 25.50 -4.83 2.03
CA LYS A 135 25.37 -4.26 0.68
C LYS A 135 25.37 -5.34 -0.40
N ALA A 136 26.19 -6.37 -0.27
CA ALA A 136 26.22 -7.52 -1.18
C ALA A 136 24.89 -8.30 -1.13
N ALA A 137 24.36 -8.58 0.07
CA ALA A 137 23.06 -9.25 0.25
C ALA A 137 21.92 -8.46 -0.40
N ILE A 138 21.86 -7.15 -0.19
CA ILE A 138 20.86 -6.28 -0.82
C ILE A 138 20.98 -6.31 -2.36
N LYS A 139 22.21 -6.21 -2.88
CA LYS A 139 22.47 -6.27 -4.33
C LYS A 139 22.00 -7.60 -4.92
N GLN A 140 22.32 -8.69 -4.24
CA GLN A 140 21.89 -10.04 -4.65
C GLN A 140 20.36 -10.15 -4.66
N ALA A 141 19.68 -9.74 -3.59
CA ALA A 141 18.22 -9.77 -3.51
C ALA A 141 17.53 -8.96 -4.62
N HIS A 142 18.14 -7.86 -5.05
CA HIS A 142 17.64 -7.09 -6.21
C HIS A 142 17.88 -7.80 -7.54
N ALA A 143 19.03 -8.48 -7.71
CA ALA A 143 19.33 -9.25 -8.91
C ALA A 143 18.37 -10.45 -9.06
N ASP A 144 18.11 -11.17 -7.97
CA ASP A 144 17.20 -12.32 -7.96
C ASP A 144 15.75 -11.91 -8.29
N ALA A 145 15.33 -10.75 -7.80
CA ALA A 145 14.00 -10.22 -8.14
C ALA A 145 13.86 -9.81 -9.62
N LYS A 146 14.94 -9.40 -10.27
CA LYS A 146 14.94 -9.13 -11.72
C LYS A 146 14.88 -10.43 -12.54
N ARG A 147 15.47 -11.53 -12.05
CA ARG A 147 15.46 -12.83 -12.73
C ARG A 147 14.13 -13.56 -12.64
N GLN A 148 13.28 -13.21 -11.66
CA GLN A 148 11.94 -13.78 -11.49
C GLN A 148 10.84 -12.72 -11.76
N PRO A 149 10.71 -12.19 -13.00
CA PRO A 149 9.61 -11.30 -13.31
C PRO A 149 8.33 -12.13 -13.42
N GLY A 150 7.50 -12.17 -12.37
CA GLY A 150 6.16 -12.67 -12.58
C GLY A 150 5.52 -13.58 -11.55
N LYS A 151 6.17 -14.02 -10.47
CA LYS A 151 5.45 -14.82 -9.45
C LYS A 151 4.55 -14.01 -8.52
N ASN A 152 4.63 -12.67 -8.53
CA ASN A 152 3.80 -11.77 -7.73
C ASN A 152 2.97 -10.77 -8.56
N ALA A 153 2.98 -10.86 -9.88
CA ALA A 153 1.99 -10.22 -10.71
C ALA A 153 0.78 -11.15 -10.73
N SER A 154 -0.17 -10.95 -9.81
CA SER A 154 -1.51 -11.49 -9.92
C SER A 154 -1.99 -11.32 -11.36
N GLY A 155 -2.37 -12.42 -11.99
CA GLY A 155 -2.74 -12.50 -13.37
C GLY A 155 -3.86 -11.53 -13.75
N VAL A 156 -3.48 -10.36 -14.18
CA VAL A 156 -4.21 -9.68 -15.23
C VAL A 156 -3.65 -10.27 -16.51
N GLN A 157 -4.24 -11.37 -16.96
CA GLN A 157 -4.16 -11.74 -18.35
C GLN A 157 -4.64 -10.51 -19.12
N LYS A 158 -3.70 -9.80 -19.75
CA LYS A 158 -4.00 -8.89 -20.82
C LYS A 158 -4.63 -9.76 -21.89
N LEU A 159 -5.96 -9.82 -21.92
CA LEU A 159 -6.67 -10.29 -23.09
C LEU A 159 -6.09 -9.45 -24.24
N LYS A 160 -5.36 -10.11 -25.13
CA LYS A 160 -5.02 -9.54 -26.42
C LYS A 160 -6.38 -9.18 -27.05
N ARG A 161 -6.73 -7.91 -27.09
CA ARG A 161 -7.74 -7.42 -27.99
C ARG A 161 -7.27 -7.82 -29.38
N THR A 162 -7.95 -8.74 -29.97
CA THR A 162 -7.85 -8.99 -31.41
C THR A 162 -8.40 -7.76 -32.08
N ASP A 163 -7.68 -7.24 -33.06
CA ASP A 163 -7.97 -6.00 -33.78
C ASP A 163 -9.31 -6.01 -34.57
N SER A 164 -10.13 -7.05 -34.42
CA SER A 164 -11.44 -7.17 -35.06
C SER A 164 -12.61 -6.52 -34.27
N GLU A 165 -12.42 -6.11 -33.02
CA GLU A 165 -13.49 -5.42 -32.27
C GLU A 165 -13.43 -3.89 -32.33
N SER A 166 -12.36 -3.30 -32.84
CA SER A 166 -12.24 -1.85 -32.96
C SER A 166 -13.05 -1.25 -34.12
N GLU A 167 -13.38 -2.05 -35.15
CA GLU A 167 -14.23 -1.58 -36.27
C GLU A 167 -15.73 -1.60 -35.96
N ALA A 168 -16.19 -2.43 -35.02
CA ALA A 168 -17.60 -2.50 -34.65
C ALA A 168 -18.04 -1.36 -33.72
N LEU A 169 -17.15 -0.78 -32.96
CA LEU A 169 -17.45 0.31 -32.01
C LEU A 169 -17.39 1.70 -32.62
N SER A 170 -16.71 1.87 -33.74
CA SER A 170 -16.68 3.17 -34.46
C SER A 170 -17.97 3.47 -35.23
N ARG A 171 -18.81 2.47 -35.53
CA ARG A 171 -20.08 2.66 -36.22
C ARG A 171 -21.26 3.01 -35.32
N PHE A 172 -21.12 2.92 -33.99
CA PHE A 172 -22.23 3.19 -33.06
C PHE A 172 -22.18 4.58 -32.40
N ASN A 173 -21.13 5.39 -32.62
CA ASN A 173 -20.97 6.65 -31.90
C ASN A 173 -21.35 7.94 -32.65
N ASP A 174 -21.76 7.90 -33.91
CA ASP A 174 -22.00 9.13 -34.70
C ASP A 174 -23.45 9.49 -34.99
N SER A 175 -24.44 8.65 -34.67
CA SER A 175 -25.84 9.02 -34.99
C SER A 175 -26.79 9.19 -33.81
N ASP A 176 -26.45 8.72 -32.59
CA ASP A 176 -27.40 8.76 -31.48
C ASP A 176 -27.14 9.85 -30.44
N SER A 177 -25.98 10.51 -30.44
CA SER A 177 -25.67 11.54 -29.45
C SER A 177 -26.28 12.92 -29.79
N GLU A 178 -26.51 13.24 -31.05
CA GLU A 178 -27.14 14.52 -31.46
C GLU A 178 -28.67 14.52 -31.18
N ALA A 179 -29.34 13.40 -31.39
CA ALA A 179 -30.78 13.32 -31.16
C ALA A 179 -31.16 13.43 -29.68
N VAL A 180 -30.34 12.90 -28.78
CA VAL A 180 -30.57 12.98 -27.32
C VAL A 180 -30.29 14.39 -26.79
N ALA A 181 -29.24 15.06 -27.28
CA ALA A 181 -28.90 16.43 -26.88
C ALA A 181 -29.97 17.43 -27.29
N VAL A 182 -30.50 17.32 -28.51
CA VAL A 182 -31.57 18.22 -29.02
C VAL A 182 -32.87 18.02 -28.21
N SER A 183 -33.24 16.77 -27.86
CA SER A 183 -34.43 16.47 -27.07
C SER A 183 -34.33 17.04 -25.64
N LEU A 184 -33.15 17.00 -25.00
CA LEU A 184 -32.94 17.53 -23.66
C LEU A 184 -33.01 19.06 -23.63
N VAL A 185 -32.45 19.74 -24.64
CA VAL A 185 -32.48 21.20 -24.76
C VAL A 185 -33.90 21.70 -25.01
N GLN A 186 -34.71 20.99 -25.80
CA GLN A 186 -36.14 21.33 -26.00
C GLN A 186 -36.97 21.17 -24.75
N LYS A 187 -36.77 20.09 -23.94
CA LYS A 187 -37.46 19.90 -22.65
C LYS A 187 -37.13 21.00 -21.64
N LEU A 188 -35.87 21.44 -21.58
CA LEU A 188 -35.46 22.52 -20.69
C LEU A 188 -36.05 23.87 -21.08
N LYS A 189 -36.18 24.16 -22.38
CA LYS A 189 -36.83 25.39 -22.88
C LYS A 189 -38.34 25.43 -22.61
N GLN A 190 -39.03 24.27 -22.64
CA GLN A 190 -40.44 24.16 -22.31
C GLN A 190 -40.69 24.31 -20.79
N ALA A 191 -39.82 23.78 -19.94
CA ALA A 191 -39.92 23.91 -18.49
C ALA A 191 -39.72 25.38 -18.02
N SER A 192 -38.84 26.14 -18.69
CA SER A 192 -38.60 27.54 -18.34
C SER A 192 -39.74 28.49 -18.81
N ARG A 193 -40.45 28.12 -19.88
CA ARG A 193 -41.65 28.86 -20.34
C ARG A 193 -42.86 28.69 -19.39
N LYS A 194 -43.06 27.47 -18.83
CA LYS A 194 -44.14 27.23 -17.86
C LYS A 194 -43.94 27.98 -16.53
N LYS A 195 -42.73 28.32 -16.13
CA LYS A 195 -42.44 29.07 -14.90
C LYS A 195 -42.72 30.57 -15.04
N LYS A 196 -42.82 31.14 -16.27
CA LYS A 196 -43.07 32.57 -16.49
C LYS A 196 -44.55 32.99 -16.54
N THR A 197 -45.47 32.01 -16.58
CA THR A 197 -46.92 32.26 -16.69
C THR A 197 -47.71 32.05 -15.40
N ALA A 198 -47.04 31.77 -14.28
CA ALA A 198 -47.67 31.59 -12.97
C ALA A 198 -47.23 32.72 -12.01
N THR A 199 -47.79 33.94 -12.22
CA THR A 199 -47.78 34.99 -11.21
C THR A 199 -49.23 35.08 -10.64
N PRO A 200 -49.48 34.87 -9.36
CA PRO A 200 -50.76 35.09 -8.79
C PRO A 200 -50.98 36.59 -8.55
N HIS A 201 -52.10 37.08 -9.03
CA HIS A 201 -52.68 38.38 -8.74
C HIS A 201 -53.16 38.34 -7.26
N VAL A 202 -52.55 39.18 -6.42
CA VAL A 202 -53.08 39.45 -5.05
C VAL A 202 -53.90 40.69 -5.09
N VAL A 203 -55.14 40.54 -4.69
CA VAL A 203 -56.05 41.61 -4.27
C VAL A 203 -55.95 41.75 -2.75
#